data_748cc715345e45c1da786eda2c109d3e
#
_entry.id   748cc715345e45c1da786eda2c109d3e
#
_cell.length_a   1.000
_cell.length_b   1.000
_cell.length_c   1.000
_cell.angle_alpha   90.00
_cell.angle_beta   90.00
_cell.angle_gamma   90.00
#
_symmetry.space_group_name_H-M   'P 1'
#
loop_
_entity.id
_entity.type
_entity.pdbx_description
1 polymer ?
#
loop_
_entity_poly.entity_id
_entity_poly.type
_entity_poly.pdbx_seq_one_letter_code
_entity_poly.pdbx_strand_id
1 'polypeptide(L)'
;MHNLQTSRQLYLSPATVAGIFGGTIKTWNDPAIVADNNRSVTEVVYKKDGNGNALLGKDGKPVVLRTSKRTITMQLPNKPITVIYRSDSSGTSNNFTTYLNGVAKDIWTKAGNNVFSTAFPGDINAKDNIGRIVSANGSAGVAALAAKTKYSITYAEKSFADANKLKIAAIGNAAGNFTLPTSPAVSAFLGDATVDATKGFFTFNYQTKEPGAYTLGIVSYMLVDTNYADKTKAAAVKQLANYLASEDCTGGSNASLGYVVIDGKLKAVAEAQIKKIG
;
A
#
# COMPACT_ATOMS: atom_id res chain seq x y z
N MET A 1 -8.76 0.71 -1.52
CA MET A 1 -9.99 -0.10 -1.38
C MET A 1 -11.13 0.54 -2.15
N HIS A 2 -12.12 -0.23 -2.60
CA HIS A 2 -13.21 0.25 -3.46
C HIS A 2 -14.52 -0.47 -3.21
N ASN A 3 -15.63 0.19 -3.59
CA ASN A 3 -16.99 -0.35 -3.59
C ASN A 3 -17.54 -0.44 -5.04
N LEU A 4 -16.69 -0.85 -5.98
CA LEU A 4 -17.12 -1.22 -7.33
C LEU A 4 -17.88 -2.55 -7.26
N GLN A 5 -19.11 -2.55 -7.75
CA GLN A 5 -19.99 -3.73 -7.70
C GLN A 5 -19.53 -4.79 -8.72
N THR A 6 -18.48 -5.53 -8.38
CA THR A 6 -17.89 -6.58 -9.22
C THR A 6 -17.40 -7.74 -8.37
N SER A 7 -17.46 -8.97 -8.90
CA SER A 7 -16.81 -10.14 -8.29
C SER A 7 -15.35 -10.29 -8.72
N ARG A 8 -14.91 -9.57 -9.77
CA ARG A 8 -13.58 -9.67 -10.33
C ARG A 8 -12.58 -8.80 -9.58
N GLN A 9 -11.30 -9.17 -9.63
CA GLN A 9 -10.21 -8.37 -9.11
C GLN A 9 -10.02 -7.11 -9.96
N LEU A 10 -10.03 -5.94 -9.32
CA LEU A 10 -9.68 -4.66 -9.94
C LEU A 10 -8.17 -4.47 -9.95
N TYR A 11 -7.64 -4.06 -11.09
CA TYR A 11 -6.22 -3.73 -11.29
C TYR A 11 -6.09 -2.25 -11.63
N LEU A 12 -5.18 -1.55 -10.97
CA LEU A 12 -4.94 -0.12 -11.19
C LEU A 12 -3.43 0.13 -11.30
N SER A 13 -2.99 0.65 -12.43
CA SER A 13 -1.62 1.13 -12.60
C SER A 13 -1.38 2.39 -11.75
N PRO A 14 -0.11 2.74 -11.44
CA PRO A 14 0.20 3.94 -10.67
C PRO A 14 -0.39 5.22 -11.26
N ALA A 15 -0.29 5.39 -12.59
CA ALA A 15 -0.87 6.54 -13.28
C ALA A 15 -2.39 6.58 -13.18
N THR A 16 -3.05 5.42 -13.29
CA THR A 16 -4.51 5.30 -13.13
C THR A 16 -4.94 5.67 -11.70
N VAL A 17 -4.22 5.20 -10.67
CA VAL A 17 -4.49 5.60 -9.28
C VAL A 17 -4.34 7.10 -9.11
N ALA A 18 -3.24 7.68 -9.59
CA ALA A 18 -3.01 9.13 -9.52
C ALA A 18 -4.10 9.93 -10.26
N GLY A 19 -4.52 9.49 -11.44
CA GLY A 19 -5.60 10.12 -12.20
C GLY A 19 -6.96 10.07 -11.51
N ILE A 20 -7.30 8.94 -10.87
CA ILE A 20 -8.55 8.79 -10.11
C ILE A 20 -8.54 9.75 -8.90
N PHE A 21 -7.52 9.67 -8.05
CA PHE A 21 -7.44 10.49 -6.84
C PHE A 21 -7.15 11.96 -7.13
N GLY A 22 -6.49 12.29 -8.26
CA GLY A 22 -6.29 13.65 -8.74
C GLY A 22 -7.48 14.23 -9.51
N GLY A 23 -8.55 13.45 -9.68
CA GLY A 23 -9.81 13.92 -10.25
C GLY A 23 -9.87 13.98 -11.77
N THR A 24 -8.81 13.60 -12.49
CA THR A 24 -8.78 13.58 -13.97
C THR A 24 -9.52 12.37 -14.55
N ILE A 25 -9.46 11.22 -13.90
CA ILE A 25 -10.25 10.02 -14.22
C ILE A 25 -11.54 10.08 -13.41
N LYS A 26 -12.68 10.20 -14.09
CA LYS A 26 -13.96 10.51 -13.46
C LYS A 26 -14.97 9.36 -13.46
N THR A 27 -14.80 8.37 -14.33
CA THR A 27 -15.72 7.24 -14.49
C THR A 27 -14.99 5.90 -14.48
N TRP A 28 -15.67 4.84 -14.04
CA TRP A 28 -15.08 3.50 -13.96
C TRP A 28 -14.73 2.89 -15.31
N ASN A 29 -15.40 3.30 -16.39
CA ASN A 29 -15.11 2.86 -17.76
C ASN A 29 -14.11 3.77 -18.49
N ASP A 30 -13.38 4.60 -17.76
CA ASP A 30 -12.29 5.41 -18.34
C ASP A 30 -11.29 4.50 -19.08
N PRO A 31 -10.78 4.93 -20.24
CA PRO A 31 -9.84 4.12 -21.05
C PRO A 31 -8.62 3.60 -20.27
N ALA A 32 -8.09 4.39 -19.31
CA ALA A 32 -6.96 3.96 -18.48
C ALA A 32 -7.33 2.78 -17.56
N ILE A 33 -8.49 2.85 -16.89
CA ILE A 33 -8.98 1.74 -16.06
C ILE A 33 -9.31 0.53 -16.93
N VAL A 34 -9.92 0.75 -18.11
CA VAL A 34 -10.22 -0.33 -19.06
C VAL A 34 -8.95 -1.03 -19.51
N ALA A 35 -7.88 -0.29 -19.83
CA ALA A 35 -6.60 -0.87 -20.24
C ALA A 35 -5.95 -1.70 -19.12
N ASP A 36 -5.98 -1.23 -17.89
CA ASP A 36 -5.47 -1.99 -16.73
C ASP A 36 -6.21 -3.32 -16.52
N ASN A 37 -7.48 -3.39 -16.88
CA ASN A 37 -8.38 -4.51 -16.59
C ASN A 37 -8.73 -5.37 -17.80
N ASN A 38 -8.23 -5.02 -19.00
CA ASN A 38 -8.44 -5.77 -20.24
C ASN A 38 -7.10 -5.93 -20.97
N ARG A 39 -6.28 -6.86 -20.52
CA ARG A 39 -4.93 -7.07 -21.04
C ARG A 39 -4.53 -8.54 -21.04
N SER A 40 -3.58 -8.87 -21.89
CA SER A 40 -2.90 -10.15 -21.83
C SER A 40 -1.85 -10.16 -20.72
N VAL A 41 -1.84 -11.19 -19.91
CA VAL A 41 -0.85 -11.44 -18.87
C VAL A 41 -0.14 -12.75 -19.15
N THR A 42 1.17 -12.78 -18.87
CA THR A 42 1.94 -14.01 -18.91
C THR A 42 1.88 -14.66 -17.53
N GLU A 43 1.35 -15.85 -17.47
CA GLU A 43 1.32 -16.67 -16.26
C GLU A 43 2.47 -17.65 -16.30
N VAL A 44 3.34 -17.58 -15.29
CA VAL A 44 4.48 -18.51 -15.14
C VAL A 44 4.17 -19.44 -14.00
N VAL A 45 4.15 -20.75 -14.29
CA VAL A 45 4.00 -21.79 -13.28
C VAL A 45 5.38 -22.38 -13.03
N TYR A 46 5.81 -22.41 -11.78
CA TYR A 46 7.09 -22.99 -11.39
C TYR A 46 6.93 -24.45 -10.98
N LYS A 47 8.00 -25.23 -11.19
CA LYS A 47 8.10 -26.57 -10.60
C LYS A 47 8.10 -26.46 -9.10
N LYS A 48 7.46 -27.41 -8.43
CA LYS A 48 7.43 -27.47 -6.96
C LYS A 48 8.22 -28.66 -6.47
N ASP A 49 8.82 -28.51 -5.31
CA ASP A 49 9.41 -29.62 -4.54
C ASP A 49 8.33 -30.42 -3.80
N GLY A 50 8.73 -31.47 -3.05
CA GLY A 50 7.81 -32.30 -2.27
C GLY A 50 7.07 -31.58 -1.15
N ASN A 51 7.50 -30.38 -0.77
CA ASN A 51 6.89 -29.53 0.26
C ASN A 51 5.98 -28.44 -0.35
N GLY A 52 5.88 -28.40 -1.69
CA GLY A 52 5.06 -27.40 -2.39
C GLY A 52 5.74 -26.08 -2.66
N ASN A 53 7.01 -25.91 -2.31
CA ASN A 53 7.81 -24.71 -2.58
C ASN A 53 8.31 -24.72 -4.03
N ALA A 54 8.63 -23.54 -4.58
CA ALA A 54 9.25 -23.45 -5.89
C ALA A 54 10.60 -24.16 -5.90
N LEU A 55 10.79 -25.11 -6.82
CA LEU A 55 12.08 -25.78 -7.02
C LEU A 55 13.07 -24.79 -7.61
N LEU A 56 14.24 -24.62 -6.97
CA LEU A 56 15.28 -23.74 -7.45
C LEU A 56 16.25 -24.49 -8.39
N GLY A 57 16.66 -23.83 -9.44
CA GLY A 57 17.71 -24.27 -10.34
C GLY A 57 19.11 -24.07 -9.75
N LYS A 58 20.14 -24.50 -10.49
CA LYS A 58 21.55 -24.33 -10.09
C LYS A 58 21.98 -22.85 -9.95
N ASP A 59 21.24 -21.95 -10.59
CA ASP A 59 21.41 -20.49 -10.54
C ASP A 59 20.62 -19.81 -9.38
N GLY A 60 20.00 -20.62 -8.51
CA GLY A 60 19.18 -20.13 -7.40
C GLY A 60 17.82 -19.57 -7.83
N LYS A 61 17.45 -19.66 -9.10
CA LYS A 61 16.16 -19.15 -9.60
C LYS A 61 15.12 -20.26 -9.67
N PRO A 62 13.82 -19.90 -9.49
CA PRO A 62 12.73 -20.86 -9.64
C PRO A 62 12.68 -21.48 -11.03
N VAL A 63 12.61 -22.81 -11.10
CA VAL A 63 12.52 -23.55 -12.36
C VAL A 63 11.12 -23.42 -12.95
N VAL A 64 11.03 -22.86 -14.13
CA VAL A 64 9.75 -22.70 -14.85
C VAL A 64 9.25 -24.07 -15.30
N LEU A 65 8.01 -24.41 -14.93
CA LEU A 65 7.31 -25.60 -15.40
C LEU A 65 6.62 -25.32 -16.74
N ARG A 66 5.91 -24.19 -16.79
CA ARG A 66 5.21 -23.76 -18.00
C ARG A 66 5.00 -22.24 -17.98
N THR A 67 4.87 -21.68 -19.15
CA THR A 67 4.43 -20.29 -19.36
C THR A 67 3.20 -20.30 -20.25
N SER A 68 2.16 -19.58 -19.88
CA SER A 68 0.93 -19.44 -20.65
C SER A 68 0.49 -17.99 -20.72
N LYS A 69 -0.15 -17.59 -21.81
CA LYS A 69 -0.81 -16.28 -21.91
C LYS A 69 -2.27 -16.42 -21.51
N ARG A 70 -2.74 -15.54 -20.64
CA ARG A 70 -4.15 -15.44 -20.26
C ARG A 70 -4.63 -14.01 -20.49
N THR A 71 -5.82 -13.86 -21.05
CA THR A 71 -6.46 -12.55 -21.17
C THR A 71 -7.29 -12.28 -19.92
N ILE A 72 -6.98 -11.18 -19.25
CA ILE A 72 -7.86 -10.60 -18.23
C ILE A 72 -8.87 -9.73 -18.96
N THR A 73 -10.15 -9.94 -18.67
CA THR A 73 -11.24 -9.13 -19.23
C THR A 73 -12.20 -8.74 -18.11
N MET A 74 -12.61 -7.48 -18.08
CA MET A 74 -13.57 -6.96 -17.11
C MET A 74 -14.44 -5.89 -17.76
N GLN A 75 -15.73 -6.09 -17.75
CA GLN A 75 -16.66 -5.00 -18.09
C GLN A 75 -16.74 -4.02 -16.93
N LEU A 76 -16.41 -2.78 -17.21
CA LEU A 76 -16.44 -1.69 -16.27
C LEU A 76 -17.66 -0.79 -16.54
N PRO A 77 -18.44 -0.42 -15.51
CA PRO A 77 -19.67 0.34 -15.70
C PRO A 77 -19.37 1.80 -16.05
N ASN A 78 -20.17 2.39 -16.92
CA ASN A 78 -20.16 3.84 -17.11
C ASN A 78 -20.85 4.52 -15.91
N LYS A 79 -20.12 4.62 -14.80
CA LYS A 79 -20.57 5.22 -13.54
C LYS A 79 -19.49 6.17 -13.02
N PRO A 80 -19.87 7.32 -12.46
CA PRO A 80 -18.92 8.23 -11.83
C PRO A 80 -18.22 7.55 -10.65
N ILE A 81 -16.94 7.89 -10.47
CA ILE A 81 -16.14 7.46 -9.33
C ILE A 81 -16.32 8.47 -8.21
N THR A 82 -16.79 8.03 -7.04
CA THR A 82 -16.72 8.84 -5.82
C THR A 82 -15.40 8.58 -5.12
N VAL A 83 -14.53 9.57 -5.07
CA VAL A 83 -13.26 9.53 -4.34
C VAL A 83 -13.50 9.98 -2.90
N ILE A 84 -13.12 9.15 -1.94
CA ILE A 84 -13.26 9.47 -0.52
C ILE A 84 -11.88 9.60 0.10
N TYR A 85 -11.59 10.75 0.71
CA TYR A 85 -10.30 11.04 1.33
C TYR A 85 -10.42 11.41 2.81
N ARG A 86 -9.30 11.36 3.54
CA ARG A 86 -9.20 11.72 4.96
C ARG A 86 -9.30 13.22 5.16
N SER A 87 -10.31 13.68 5.90
CA SER A 87 -10.48 15.11 6.24
C SER A 87 -9.52 15.60 7.33
N ASP A 88 -8.98 14.68 8.13
CA ASP A 88 -8.04 14.94 9.22
C ASP A 88 -6.58 14.92 8.74
N SER A 89 -5.68 15.46 9.55
CA SER A 89 -4.23 15.33 9.38
C SER A 89 -3.80 13.89 9.66
N SER A 90 -3.15 13.22 8.71
CA SER A 90 -2.94 11.77 8.75
C SER A 90 -1.63 11.34 8.10
N GLY A 91 -0.86 10.51 8.81
CA GLY A 91 0.30 9.81 8.24
C GLY A 91 -0.06 8.90 7.06
N THR A 92 -1.26 8.30 7.06
CA THR A 92 -1.77 7.50 5.94
C THR A 92 -1.98 8.37 4.70
N SER A 93 -2.52 9.59 4.86
CA SER A 93 -2.62 10.56 3.76
C SER A 93 -1.25 11.00 3.26
N ASN A 94 -0.30 11.26 4.17
CA ASN A 94 1.07 11.61 3.79
C ASN A 94 1.71 10.51 2.95
N ASN A 95 1.71 9.27 3.44
CA ASN A 95 2.28 8.14 2.73
C ASN A 95 1.63 7.95 1.34
N PHE A 96 0.29 8.01 1.28
CA PHE A 96 -0.44 7.85 0.04
C PHE A 96 -0.13 8.96 -0.98
N THR A 97 -0.12 10.22 -0.56
CA THR A 97 0.16 11.35 -1.45
C THR A 97 1.64 11.43 -1.85
N THR A 98 2.57 11.00 -0.96
CA THR A 98 3.98 10.81 -1.31
C THR A 98 4.16 9.72 -2.35
N TYR A 99 3.46 8.59 -2.21
CA TYR A 99 3.43 7.54 -3.23
C TYR A 99 2.95 8.10 -4.58
N LEU A 100 1.81 8.80 -4.62
CA LEU A 100 1.25 9.35 -5.86
C LEU A 100 2.23 10.28 -6.56
N ASN A 101 2.90 11.17 -5.81
CA ASN A 101 3.95 12.03 -6.36
C ASN A 101 5.17 11.22 -6.86
N GLY A 102 5.57 10.17 -6.12
CA GLY A 102 6.72 9.34 -6.47
C GLY A 102 6.52 8.47 -7.72
N VAL A 103 5.29 8.01 -7.99
CA VAL A 103 4.99 7.09 -9.10
C VAL A 103 4.41 7.77 -10.34
N ALA A 104 3.81 8.97 -10.20
CA ALA A 104 3.09 9.64 -11.27
C ALA A 104 3.23 11.18 -11.16
N LYS A 105 4.47 11.67 -11.10
CA LYS A 105 4.79 13.07 -10.84
C LYS A 105 4.16 14.04 -11.84
N ASP A 106 3.96 13.62 -13.08
CA ASP A 106 3.32 14.45 -14.11
C ASP A 106 1.80 14.62 -13.90
N ILE A 107 1.18 13.69 -13.17
CA ILE A 107 -0.25 13.72 -12.82
C ILE A 107 -0.43 14.29 -11.40
N TRP A 108 0.37 13.83 -10.46
CA TRP A 108 0.35 14.26 -9.07
C TRP A 108 1.55 15.16 -8.77
N THR A 109 1.44 16.44 -9.07
CA THR A 109 2.55 17.40 -9.09
C THR A 109 2.97 17.91 -7.72
N LYS A 110 2.10 17.81 -6.69
CA LYS A 110 2.40 18.28 -5.34
C LYS A 110 3.07 17.20 -4.50
N ALA A 111 3.98 17.62 -3.62
CA ALA A 111 4.60 16.74 -2.64
C ALA A 111 3.58 16.14 -1.66
N GLY A 112 3.95 15.02 -1.04
CA GLY A 112 3.14 14.39 -0.01
C GLY A 112 2.84 15.32 1.17
N ASN A 113 1.64 15.18 1.74
CA ASN A 113 1.18 15.99 2.86
C ASN A 113 0.22 15.20 3.75
N ASN A 114 0.25 15.46 5.05
CA ASN A 114 -0.70 14.88 6.01
C ASN A 114 -2.15 15.31 5.74
N VAL A 115 -2.35 16.47 5.13
CA VAL A 115 -3.66 17.00 4.73
C VAL A 115 -3.84 16.73 3.24
N PHE A 116 -4.75 15.81 2.90
CA PHE A 116 -4.94 15.37 1.52
C PHE A 116 -5.28 16.52 0.57
N SER A 117 -6.17 17.44 0.98
CA SER A 117 -6.57 18.59 0.16
C SER A 117 -5.40 19.55 -0.15
N THR A 118 -4.41 19.63 0.73
CA THR A 118 -3.18 20.40 0.48
C THR A 118 -2.30 19.74 -0.58
N ALA A 119 -2.20 18.39 -0.55
CA ALA A 119 -1.45 17.62 -1.54
C ALA A 119 -2.20 17.45 -2.87
N PHE A 120 -3.48 17.74 -2.93
CA PHE A 120 -4.27 17.58 -4.15
C PHE A 120 -3.72 18.45 -5.29
N PRO A 121 -3.49 17.90 -6.51
CA PRO A 121 -2.72 18.58 -7.55
C PRO A 121 -3.44 19.77 -8.20
N GLY A 122 -4.77 19.82 -8.13
CA GLY A 122 -5.60 20.88 -8.68
C GLY A 122 -6.41 21.63 -7.62
N ASP A 123 -7.56 22.16 -8.03
CA ASP A 123 -8.58 22.68 -7.11
C ASP A 123 -9.54 21.56 -6.73
N ILE A 124 -9.46 21.12 -5.46
CA ILE A 124 -10.34 20.07 -4.94
C ILE A 124 -11.80 20.49 -4.91
N ASN A 125 -12.08 21.82 -4.84
CA ASN A 125 -13.39 22.41 -4.83
C ASN A 125 -13.89 22.81 -6.24
N ALA A 126 -13.17 22.45 -7.30
CA ALA A 126 -13.62 22.67 -8.67
C ALA A 126 -15.02 22.08 -8.88
N LYS A 127 -15.84 22.74 -9.69
CA LYS A 127 -17.25 22.34 -9.95
C LYS A 127 -17.40 20.83 -10.26
N ASP A 128 -16.49 20.27 -11.03
CA ASP A 128 -16.50 18.86 -11.41
C ASP A 128 -16.11 17.89 -10.28
N ASN A 129 -15.56 18.41 -9.18
CA ASN A 129 -15.17 17.63 -8.00
C ASN A 129 -16.24 17.65 -6.90
N ILE A 130 -17.11 18.65 -6.90
CA ILE A 130 -18.17 18.79 -5.90
C ILE A 130 -19.09 17.56 -5.94
N GLY A 131 -19.29 16.92 -4.78
CA GLY A 131 -20.09 15.70 -4.64
C GLY A 131 -19.42 14.42 -5.13
N ARG A 132 -18.31 14.52 -5.90
CA ARG A 132 -17.54 13.39 -6.40
C ARG A 132 -16.26 13.13 -5.59
N ILE A 133 -15.58 14.17 -5.12
CA ILE A 133 -14.44 14.09 -4.22
C ILE A 133 -14.90 14.57 -2.85
N VAL A 134 -15.08 13.65 -1.93
CA VAL A 134 -15.65 13.88 -0.61
C VAL A 134 -14.74 13.38 0.50
N SER A 135 -14.96 13.84 1.72
CA SER A 135 -14.08 13.49 2.84
C SER A 135 -14.81 12.84 4.00
N ALA A 136 -14.07 12.08 4.81
CA ALA A 136 -14.52 11.60 6.11
C ALA A 136 -13.35 11.57 7.10
N ASN A 137 -13.65 11.62 8.39
CA ASN A 137 -12.66 11.64 9.44
C ASN A 137 -12.15 10.23 9.76
N GLY A 138 -10.85 10.05 9.82
CA GLY A 138 -10.20 8.81 10.22
C GLY A 138 -10.33 7.69 9.18
N SER A 139 -9.47 6.66 9.30
CA SER A 139 -9.53 5.46 8.46
C SER A 139 -10.87 4.73 8.57
N ALA A 140 -11.45 4.66 9.78
CA ALA A 140 -12.77 4.09 10.00
C ALA A 140 -13.87 4.87 9.26
N GLY A 141 -13.83 6.21 9.31
CA GLY A 141 -14.81 7.07 8.65
C GLY A 141 -14.79 6.94 7.13
N VAL A 142 -13.60 6.97 6.49
CA VAL A 142 -13.50 6.82 5.02
C VAL A 142 -13.93 5.42 4.57
N ALA A 143 -13.61 4.38 5.33
CA ALA A 143 -14.03 3.01 5.02
C ALA A 143 -15.54 2.82 5.17
N ALA A 144 -16.13 3.33 6.25
CA ALA A 144 -17.57 3.26 6.48
C ALA A 144 -18.36 4.05 5.41
N LEU A 145 -17.88 5.24 5.03
CA LEU A 145 -18.50 6.01 3.95
C LEU A 145 -18.39 5.29 2.60
N ALA A 146 -17.22 4.69 2.31
CA ALA A 146 -17.02 3.92 1.09
C ALA A 146 -17.94 2.70 1.01
N ALA A 147 -18.17 2.00 2.13
CA ALA A 147 -19.07 0.85 2.19
C ALA A 147 -20.53 1.23 1.85
N LYS A 148 -20.95 2.43 2.23
CA LYS A 148 -22.30 2.96 1.94
C LYS A 148 -22.43 3.59 0.55
N THR A 149 -21.30 3.96 -0.08
CA THR A 149 -21.27 4.69 -1.35
C THR A 149 -20.87 3.75 -2.48
N LYS A 150 -21.84 3.32 -3.30
CA LYS A 150 -21.56 2.51 -4.49
C LYS A 150 -20.62 3.27 -5.44
N TYR A 151 -19.74 2.53 -6.10
CA TYR A 151 -18.77 3.06 -7.07
C TYR A 151 -17.74 4.02 -6.46
N SER A 152 -17.52 3.95 -5.15
CA SER A 152 -16.49 4.72 -4.47
C SER A 152 -15.12 4.03 -4.46
N ILE A 153 -14.10 4.84 -4.22
CA ILE A 153 -12.72 4.43 -3.96
C ILE A 153 -12.15 5.25 -2.80
N THR A 154 -11.34 4.63 -1.97
CA THR A 154 -10.66 5.28 -0.84
C THR A 154 -9.35 4.58 -0.50
N TYR A 155 -8.60 5.15 0.43
CA TYR A 155 -7.38 4.58 0.99
C TYR A 155 -7.48 4.50 2.52
N ALA A 156 -7.06 3.38 3.07
CA ALA A 156 -6.89 3.12 4.50
C ALA A 156 -6.12 1.80 4.67
N GLU A 157 -5.83 1.42 5.89
CA GLU A 157 -5.20 0.16 6.24
C GLU A 157 -6.11 -1.03 5.86
N LYS A 158 -5.49 -2.17 5.54
CA LYS A 158 -6.19 -3.38 5.07
C LYS A 158 -7.31 -3.83 6.01
N SER A 159 -7.08 -3.76 7.33
CA SER A 159 -8.07 -4.15 8.35
C SER A 159 -9.42 -3.41 8.22
N PHE A 160 -9.40 -2.13 7.81
CA PHE A 160 -10.62 -1.36 7.58
C PHE A 160 -11.37 -1.81 6.31
N ALA A 161 -10.64 -2.29 5.28
CA ALA A 161 -11.28 -2.89 4.11
C ALA A 161 -12.03 -4.16 4.51
N ASP A 162 -11.38 -5.04 5.25
CA ASP A 162 -11.93 -6.32 5.68
C ASP A 162 -13.15 -6.12 6.61
N ALA A 163 -13.03 -5.23 7.61
CA ALA A 163 -14.12 -4.90 8.53
C ALA A 163 -15.36 -4.32 7.83
N ASN A 164 -15.17 -3.60 6.74
CA ASN A 164 -16.26 -2.97 5.97
C ASN A 164 -16.65 -3.75 4.69
N LYS A 165 -16.09 -4.94 4.48
CA LYS A 165 -16.32 -5.79 3.29
C LYS A 165 -16.04 -5.08 1.96
N LEU A 166 -15.09 -4.14 1.98
CA LEU A 166 -14.61 -3.45 0.79
C LEU A 166 -13.59 -4.33 0.06
N LYS A 167 -13.55 -4.21 -1.25
CA LYS A 167 -12.55 -4.89 -2.08
C LYS A 167 -11.27 -4.06 -2.17
N ILE A 168 -10.15 -4.74 -2.30
CA ILE A 168 -8.84 -4.12 -2.45
C ILE A 168 -8.40 -4.26 -3.90
N ALA A 169 -8.03 -3.16 -4.54
CA ALA A 169 -7.46 -3.19 -5.87
C ALA A 169 -6.02 -3.72 -5.82
N ALA A 170 -5.65 -4.53 -6.80
CA ALA A 170 -4.25 -4.85 -7.04
C ALA A 170 -3.58 -3.63 -7.70
N ILE A 171 -2.44 -3.21 -7.14
CA ILE A 171 -1.71 -2.01 -7.59
C ILE A 171 -0.53 -2.42 -8.44
N GLY A 172 -0.36 -1.75 -9.57
CA GLY A 172 0.79 -1.91 -10.43
C GLY A 172 2.06 -1.35 -9.80
N ASN A 173 3.21 -1.97 -10.09
CA ASN A 173 4.54 -1.46 -9.75
C ASN A 173 5.35 -1.13 -11.01
N ALA A 174 6.55 -0.59 -10.85
CA ALA A 174 7.40 -0.21 -11.98
C ALA A 174 7.93 -1.41 -12.80
N ALA A 175 7.82 -2.63 -12.28
CA ALA A 175 8.09 -3.86 -13.03
C ALA A 175 6.90 -4.31 -13.92
N GLY A 176 5.77 -3.59 -13.89
CA GLY A 176 4.55 -3.94 -14.64
C GLY A 176 3.69 -5.04 -13.99
N ASN A 177 4.02 -5.45 -12.78
CA ASN A 177 3.25 -6.45 -12.03
C ASN A 177 2.20 -5.77 -11.17
N PHE A 178 1.05 -6.44 -11.02
CA PHE A 178 -0.04 -5.98 -10.15
C PHE A 178 -0.12 -6.89 -8.94
N THR A 179 0.04 -6.31 -7.75
CA THR A 179 0.11 -7.04 -6.49
C THR A 179 -0.97 -6.58 -5.52
N LEU A 180 -1.38 -7.49 -4.63
CA LEU A 180 -2.24 -7.21 -3.48
C LEU A 180 -1.37 -6.97 -2.24
N PRO A 181 -1.90 -6.30 -1.18
CA PRO A 181 -1.18 -6.06 0.08
C PRO A 181 -1.06 -7.34 0.92
N THR A 182 -0.30 -8.30 0.42
CA THR A 182 0.09 -9.50 1.17
C THR A 182 1.38 -9.24 1.92
N SER A 183 1.63 -9.97 3.01
CA SER A 183 2.87 -9.82 3.79
C SER A 183 4.12 -9.96 2.92
N PRO A 184 4.27 -10.98 2.04
CA PRO A 184 5.43 -11.05 1.17
C PRO A 184 5.56 -9.87 0.20
N ALA A 185 4.44 -9.34 -0.32
CA ALA A 185 4.47 -8.24 -1.28
C ALA A 185 4.87 -6.91 -0.61
N VAL A 186 4.42 -6.68 0.63
CA VAL A 186 4.83 -5.51 1.41
C VAL A 186 6.29 -5.65 1.86
N SER A 187 6.74 -6.84 2.32
CA SER A 187 8.15 -7.09 2.67
C SER A 187 9.08 -6.87 1.48
N ALA A 188 8.70 -7.31 0.28
CA ALA A 188 9.47 -7.07 -0.95
C ALA A 188 9.65 -5.56 -1.23
N PHE A 189 8.61 -4.76 -1.04
CA PHE A 189 8.68 -3.31 -1.17
C PHE A 189 9.57 -2.66 -0.10
N LEU A 190 9.37 -3.04 1.18
CA LEU A 190 10.14 -2.50 2.30
C LEU A 190 11.61 -2.90 2.20
N GLY A 191 11.90 -4.11 1.70
CA GLY A 191 13.26 -4.60 1.47
C GLY A 191 14.08 -3.75 0.51
N ASP A 192 13.45 -3.04 -0.43
CA ASP A 192 14.10 -2.13 -1.39
C ASP A 192 14.24 -0.68 -0.87
N ALA A 193 13.77 -0.38 0.36
CA ALA A 193 13.91 0.93 0.96
C ALA A 193 15.37 1.25 1.31
N THR A 194 15.75 2.54 1.20
CA THR A 194 17.01 3.06 1.73
C THR A 194 16.85 3.42 3.20
N VAL A 195 17.89 3.21 4.00
CA VAL A 195 17.86 3.42 5.44
C VAL A 195 18.87 4.47 5.86
N ASP A 196 18.43 5.49 6.58
CA ASP A 196 19.31 6.34 7.40
C ASP A 196 19.52 5.65 8.75
N ALA A 197 20.63 4.90 8.87
CA ALA A 197 20.95 4.12 10.07
C ALA A 197 21.15 5.02 11.31
N THR A 198 21.53 6.27 11.14
CA THR A 198 21.75 7.22 12.25
C THR A 198 20.44 7.66 12.88
N LYS A 199 19.46 7.99 12.03
CA LYS A 199 18.15 8.51 12.44
C LYS A 199 17.09 7.40 12.55
N GLY A 200 17.31 6.23 11.94
CA GLY A 200 16.34 5.14 11.89
C GLY A 200 15.20 5.35 10.88
N PHE A 201 15.34 6.31 9.96
CA PHE A 201 14.30 6.60 8.97
C PHE A 201 14.50 5.81 7.69
N PHE A 202 13.37 5.48 7.03
CA PHE A 202 13.34 4.79 5.75
C PHE A 202 12.89 5.75 4.65
N THR A 203 13.57 5.66 3.50
CA THR A 203 13.15 6.29 2.25
C THR A 203 12.72 5.19 1.29
N PHE A 204 11.46 5.20 0.89
CA PHE A 204 10.88 4.15 0.05
C PHE A 204 11.20 4.40 -1.43
N ASN A 205 11.55 3.32 -2.13
CA ASN A 205 11.67 3.33 -3.58
C ASN A 205 10.34 2.99 -4.22
N TYR A 206 9.50 3.99 -4.49
CA TYR A 206 8.21 3.78 -5.16
C TYR A 206 8.35 3.33 -6.63
N GLN A 207 9.54 3.48 -7.22
CA GLN A 207 9.89 3.02 -8.56
C GLN A 207 10.59 1.65 -8.53
N THR A 208 10.42 0.89 -7.46
CA THR A 208 11.00 -0.44 -7.33
C THR A 208 10.62 -1.35 -8.49
N LYS A 209 11.61 -2.11 -8.97
CA LYS A 209 11.42 -3.14 -10.01
C LYS A 209 11.29 -4.54 -9.44
N GLU A 210 11.20 -4.67 -8.11
CA GLU A 210 10.92 -5.95 -7.48
C GLU A 210 9.54 -6.48 -7.91
N PRO A 211 9.49 -7.61 -8.64
CA PRO A 211 8.25 -8.05 -9.30
C PRO A 211 7.07 -8.27 -8.36
N GLY A 212 7.33 -8.72 -7.14
CA GLY A 212 6.31 -9.01 -6.13
C GLY A 212 5.94 -7.81 -5.24
N ALA A 213 6.59 -6.64 -5.39
CA ALA A 213 6.43 -5.53 -4.46
C ALA A 213 5.06 -4.85 -4.53
N TYR A 214 4.45 -4.62 -3.37
CA TYR A 214 3.26 -3.79 -3.19
C TYR A 214 3.67 -2.41 -2.66
N THR A 215 3.63 -1.40 -3.50
CA THR A 215 4.26 -0.09 -3.28
C THR A 215 3.49 0.87 -2.37
N LEU A 216 2.35 0.47 -1.81
CA LEU A 216 1.59 1.24 -0.82
C LEU A 216 1.81 0.75 0.62
N GLY A 217 2.93 0.07 0.88
CA GLY A 217 3.37 -0.23 2.24
C GLY A 217 3.71 1.03 3.02
N ILE A 218 3.54 0.98 4.34
CA ILE A 218 3.88 2.08 5.26
C ILE A 218 4.63 1.52 6.47
N VAL A 219 5.57 2.29 7.00
CA VAL A 219 6.22 2.01 8.29
C VAL A 219 5.68 2.98 9.34
N SER A 220 5.24 2.46 10.46
CA SER A 220 4.91 3.25 11.66
C SER A 220 6.12 3.33 12.58
N TYR A 221 6.38 4.52 13.10
CA TYR A 221 7.50 4.77 14.01
C TYR A 221 7.01 4.93 15.44
N MET A 222 7.69 4.29 16.39
CA MET A 222 7.55 4.57 17.81
C MET A 222 8.57 5.65 18.18
N LEU A 223 8.11 6.77 18.72
CA LEU A 223 8.96 7.83 19.23
C LEU A 223 9.14 7.64 20.74
N VAL A 224 10.38 7.53 21.17
CA VAL A 224 10.76 7.33 22.57
C VAL A 224 11.96 8.21 22.94
N ASP A 225 12.08 8.53 24.22
CA ASP A 225 13.30 9.13 24.74
C ASP A 225 14.42 8.08 24.77
N THR A 226 15.65 8.51 24.59
CA THR A 226 16.83 7.65 24.73
C THR A 226 17.50 7.81 26.10
N ASN A 227 17.12 8.80 26.90
CA ASN A 227 17.70 9.08 28.21
C ASN A 227 16.63 9.28 29.26
N TYR A 228 16.21 8.19 29.89
CA TYR A 228 15.24 8.21 30.97
C TYR A 228 15.93 8.39 32.32
N ALA A 229 15.47 9.34 33.14
CA ALA A 229 15.89 9.46 34.55
C ALA A 229 15.47 8.21 35.37
N ASP A 230 14.27 7.70 35.13
CA ASP A 230 13.77 6.46 35.72
C ASP A 230 14.20 5.26 34.88
N LYS A 231 15.11 4.46 35.41
CA LYS A 231 15.65 3.28 34.72
C LYS A 231 14.65 2.13 34.63
N THR A 232 13.68 2.05 35.55
CA THR A 232 12.59 1.08 35.47
C THR A 232 11.68 1.39 34.28
N LYS A 233 11.34 2.66 34.10
CA LYS A 233 10.60 3.14 32.93
C LYS A 233 11.36 2.89 31.63
N ALA A 234 12.66 3.19 31.60
CA ALA A 234 13.52 2.91 30.43
C ALA A 234 13.46 1.42 30.04
N ALA A 235 13.60 0.53 31.01
CA ALA A 235 13.54 -0.93 30.81
C ALA A 235 12.18 -1.37 30.24
N ALA A 236 11.07 -0.87 30.79
CA ALA A 236 9.73 -1.17 30.31
C ALA A 236 9.49 -0.67 28.88
N VAL A 237 9.91 0.56 28.54
CA VAL A 237 9.82 1.11 27.20
C VAL A 237 10.65 0.30 26.20
N LYS A 238 11.86 -0.10 26.60
CA LYS A 238 12.75 -0.93 25.79
C LYS A 238 12.14 -2.32 25.52
N GLN A 239 11.52 -2.92 26.54
CA GLN A 239 10.81 -4.19 26.41
C GLN A 239 9.63 -4.08 25.44
N LEU A 240 8.81 -3.02 25.55
CA LEU A 240 7.73 -2.74 24.63
C LEU A 240 8.23 -2.55 23.21
N ALA A 241 9.31 -1.78 22.99
CA ALA A 241 9.89 -1.57 21.66
C ALA A 241 10.39 -2.87 21.04
N ASN A 242 11.06 -3.73 21.82
CA ASN A 242 11.47 -5.05 21.38
C ASN A 242 10.28 -5.93 20.97
N TYR A 243 9.20 -5.93 21.78
CA TYR A 243 7.98 -6.66 21.44
C TYR A 243 7.37 -6.15 20.13
N LEU A 244 7.22 -4.83 19.94
CA LEU A 244 6.65 -4.25 18.72
C LEU A 244 7.49 -4.55 17.48
N ALA A 245 8.81 -4.73 17.61
CA ALA A 245 9.71 -5.11 16.53
C ALA A 245 9.84 -6.62 16.32
N SER A 246 9.16 -7.43 17.13
CA SER A 246 9.25 -8.90 17.08
C SER A 246 8.21 -9.53 16.15
N GLU A 247 8.45 -10.79 15.81
CA GLU A 247 7.49 -11.64 15.11
C GLU A 247 6.23 -11.92 15.94
N ASP A 248 6.36 -11.95 17.27
CA ASP A 248 5.22 -12.16 18.18
C ASP A 248 4.18 -11.06 18.06
N CYS A 249 4.62 -9.81 17.83
CA CYS A 249 3.69 -8.69 17.63
C CYS A 249 3.10 -8.66 16.21
N THR A 250 3.91 -8.87 15.18
CA THR A 250 3.50 -8.63 13.79
C THR A 250 3.07 -9.91 13.06
N GLY A 251 3.36 -11.07 13.63
CA GLY A 251 2.97 -12.38 13.13
C GLY A 251 1.59 -12.84 13.62
N GLY A 252 1.29 -14.10 13.42
CA GLY A 252 0.08 -14.75 13.91
C GLY A 252 -1.22 -14.03 13.54
N SER A 253 -2.08 -13.74 14.51
CA SER A 253 -3.36 -13.04 14.30
C SER A 253 -3.20 -11.61 13.77
N ASN A 254 -2.12 -10.93 14.11
CA ASN A 254 -1.88 -9.55 13.67
C ASN A 254 -1.50 -9.46 12.17
N ALA A 255 -0.92 -10.52 11.59
CA ALA A 255 -0.71 -10.61 10.15
C ALA A 255 -2.01 -10.52 9.36
N SER A 256 -3.12 -11.06 9.89
CA SER A 256 -4.44 -10.95 9.27
C SER A 256 -4.95 -9.50 9.19
N LEU A 257 -4.52 -8.64 10.10
CA LEU A 257 -4.82 -7.21 10.11
C LEU A 257 -4.00 -6.40 9.09
N GLY A 258 -3.02 -7.05 8.42
CA GLY A 258 -2.17 -6.43 7.42
C GLY A 258 -0.83 -5.93 7.96
N TYR A 259 -0.47 -6.28 9.20
CA TYR A 259 0.89 -6.08 9.70
C TYR A 259 1.87 -7.05 9.04
N VAL A 260 3.09 -6.60 8.91
CA VAL A 260 4.17 -7.37 8.27
C VAL A 260 5.36 -7.41 9.23
N VAL A 261 5.91 -8.60 9.42
CA VAL A 261 7.14 -8.78 10.18
C VAL A 261 8.26 -7.98 9.52
N ILE A 262 8.95 -7.15 10.30
CA ILE A 262 10.17 -6.49 9.84
C ILE A 262 11.33 -7.49 9.92
N ASP A 263 12.09 -7.57 8.84
CA ASP A 263 13.25 -8.46 8.72
C ASP A 263 14.45 -7.73 8.10
N GLY A 264 15.54 -8.45 7.89
CA GLY A 264 16.73 -7.96 7.22
C GLY A 264 17.26 -6.64 7.77
N LYS A 265 17.50 -5.67 6.87
CA LYS A 265 18.02 -4.34 7.24
C LYS A 265 17.08 -3.50 8.09
N LEU A 266 15.75 -3.67 7.94
CA LEU A 266 14.76 -2.95 8.73
C LEU A 266 14.84 -3.39 10.21
N LYS A 267 14.92 -4.70 10.44
CA LYS A 267 15.08 -5.28 11.79
C LYS A 267 16.38 -4.82 12.44
N ALA A 268 17.50 -4.91 11.70
CA ALA A 268 18.81 -4.47 12.21
C ALA A 268 18.81 -3.01 12.65
N VAL A 269 18.15 -2.12 11.90
CA VAL A 269 18.03 -0.70 12.26
C VAL A 269 17.13 -0.51 13.48
N ALA A 270 15.98 -1.16 13.55
CA ALA A 270 15.10 -1.10 14.71
C ALA A 270 15.83 -1.53 15.99
N GLU A 271 16.54 -2.67 15.95
CA GLU A 271 17.33 -3.17 17.08
C GLU A 271 18.45 -2.20 17.49
N ALA A 272 19.13 -1.58 16.52
CA ALA A 272 20.16 -0.58 16.79
C ALA A 272 19.59 0.68 17.48
N GLN A 273 18.40 1.12 17.10
CA GLN A 273 17.74 2.25 17.78
C GLN A 273 17.22 1.86 19.18
N ILE A 274 16.66 0.66 19.34
CA ILE A 274 16.16 0.17 20.63
C ILE A 274 17.31 0.06 21.67
N LYS A 275 18.52 -0.31 21.23
CA LYS A 275 19.69 -0.36 22.11
C LYS A 275 20.05 0.99 22.77
N LYS A 276 19.66 2.11 22.15
CA LYS A 276 19.91 3.47 22.66
C LYS A 276 18.99 3.87 23.82
N ILE A 277 17.91 3.11 24.05
CA ILE A 277 16.98 3.38 25.16
C ILE A 277 17.65 2.93 26.45
N GLY A 278 17.87 3.88 27.40
CA GLY A 278 18.52 3.55 28.65
C GLY A 278 18.67 4.67 29.66
#